data_0162f706a65adc66a06e96c0d4004c4f
#
_entry.id   0162f706a65adc66a06e96c0d4004c4f
#
_cell.length_a   1.000
_cell.length_b   1.000
_cell.length_c   1.000
_cell.angle_alpha   90.00
_cell.angle_beta   90.00
_cell.angle_gamma   90.00
#
_symmetry.space_group_name_H-M   'P 1'
#
loop_
_entity.id
_entity.type
_entity.pdbx_description
1 polymer ?
#
loop_
_entity_poly.entity_id
_entity_poly.type
_entity_poly.pdbx_seq_one_letter_code
_entity_poly.pdbx_strand_id
1 'polypeptide(L)'
;MQTIDIGILLSTEGTYSHLANSTLLGARHALEEINADPAYPFQLRARHINPAGELAAYSEAVSTFIAHGIRHIFGTITSASRKEIIPDLEQHNLLLWYGCPYEGFESCEQVVYLGGCPNQTLLPLLRLALDMFGNRSWLIGSNYVWGWESNRIALEVVEGSGGTVVGEKYLHLRNSNVTELIEAILSTEVDFVLNNLVGETSYAFLRALDEACLRDRRTLAVLSCNFTEAEVAEVAPLRAVRLLSCGPFFESVDLDFCARQHLQHGAQRISHYYIGGW
;
A
#
# COMPACT_ATOMS: atom_id res chain seq x y z
N MET A 1 -24.43 6.99 -27.17
CA MET A 1 -23.93 6.47 -25.89
C MET A 1 -23.19 7.61 -25.21
N GLN A 2 -23.44 7.84 -23.92
CA GLN A 2 -22.80 8.92 -23.18
C GLN A 2 -21.35 8.54 -22.87
N THR A 3 -20.40 9.47 -23.03
CA THR A 3 -19.02 9.29 -22.58
C THR A 3 -18.80 10.05 -21.29
N ILE A 4 -18.24 9.40 -20.27
CA ILE A 4 -17.89 9.98 -18.97
C ILE A 4 -16.35 10.04 -18.91
N ASP A 5 -15.83 11.25 -18.75
CA ASP A 5 -14.40 11.46 -18.58
C ASP A 5 -14.01 11.28 -17.11
N ILE A 6 -12.99 10.47 -16.85
CA ILE A 6 -12.44 10.21 -15.52
C ILE A 6 -10.93 10.50 -15.49
N GLY A 7 -10.44 10.90 -14.33
CA GLY A 7 -9.01 11.08 -14.05
C GLY A 7 -8.42 9.84 -13.39
N ILE A 8 -7.22 9.44 -13.78
CA ILE A 8 -6.40 8.47 -13.05
C ILE A 8 -5.14 9.19 -12.59
N LEU A 9 -4.93 9.27 -11.29
CA LEU A 9 -3.86 10.03 -10.65
C LEU A 9 -2.94 9.09 -9.88
N LEU A 10 -1.96 8.53 -10.57
CA LEU A 10 -1.08 7.48 -10.05
C LEU A 10 0.37 7.73 -10.48
N SER A 11 1.30 7.74 -9.51
CA SER A 11 2.74 7.85 -9.76
C SER A 11 3.31 6.49 -10.15
N THR A 12 3.47 6.27 -11.45
CA THR A 12 4.03 5.03 -12.02
C THR A 12 5.55 4.97 -11.99
N GLU A 13 6.18 5.99 -11.45
CA GLU A 13 7.61 6.11 -11.22
C GLU A 13 7.89 6.43 -9.74
N GLY A 14 9.14 6.20 -9.29
CA GLY A 14 9.56 6.46 -7.92
C GLY A 14 9.21 5.35 -6.93
N THR A 15 9.23 5.67 -5.64
CA THR A 15 9.18 4.73 -4.50
C THR A 15 7.98 3.77 -4.53
N TYR A 16 6.84 4.21 -5.05
CA TYR A 16 5.56 3.48 -5.03
C TYR A 16 5.20 2.89 -6.39
N SER A 17 6.13 2.86 -7.34
CA SER A 17 5.86 2.48 -8.73
C SER A 17 5.23 1.09 -8.87
N HIS A 18 5.68 0.09 -8.11
CA HIS A 18 5.10 -1.26 -8.16
C HIS A 18 3.62 -1.26 -7.79
N LEU A 19 3.26 -0.57 -6.70
CA LEU A 19 1.88 -0.47 -6.23
C LEU A 19 1.01 0.33 -7.20
N ALA A 20 1.52 1.49 -7.64
CA ALA A 20 0.82 2.35 -8.58
C ALA A 20 0.61 1.68 -9.96
N ASN A 21 1.60 0.94 -10.46
CA ASN A 21 1.46 0.19 -11.71
C ASN A 21 0.43 -0.94 -11.57
N SER A 22 0.40 -1.64 -10.43
CA SER A 22 -0.63 -2.65 -10.15
C SER A 22 -2.03 -2.04 -10.14
N THR A 23 -2.22 -0.89 -9.47
CA THR A 23 -3.49 -0.15 -9.45
C THR A 23 -3.89 0.34 -10.84
N LEU A 24 -2.95 0.91 -11.59
CA LEU A 24 -3.21 1.40 -12.95
C LEU A 24 -3.60 0.26 -13.90
N LEU A 25 -2.98 -0.91 -13.74
CA LEU A 25 -3.32 -2.10 -14.51
C LEU A 25 -4.76 -2.53 -14.23
N GLY A 26 -5.14 -2.64 -12.96
CA GLY A 26 -6.51 -2.94 -12.56
C GLY A 26 -7.52 -1.96 -13.15
N ALA A 27 -7.26 -0.67 -13.04
CA ALA A 27 -8.14 0.37 -13.59
C ALA A 27 -8.28 0.27 -15.12
N ARG A 28 -7.20 -0.05 -15.85
CA ARG A 28 -7.27 -0.25 -17.32
C ARG A 28 -8.11 -1.46 -17.68
N HIS A 29 -7.93 -2.58 -16.97
CA HIS A 29 -8.69 -3.80 -17.24
C HIS A 29 -10.18 -3.59 -16.96
N ALA A 30 -10.53 -2.94 -15.83
CA ALA A 30 -11.92 -2.58 -15.55
C ALA A 30 -12.53 -1.67 -16.62
N LEU A 31 -11.77 -0.69 -17.10
CA LEU A 31 -12.22 0.19 -18.21
C LEU A 31 -12.49 -0.59 -19.49
N GLU A 32 -11.63 -1.55 -19.84
CA GLU A 32 -11.81 -2.41 -21.02
C GLU A 32 -13.07 -3.27 -20.85
N GLU A 33 -13.27 -3.92 -19.70
CA GLU A 33 -14.44 -4.74 -19.41
C GLU A 33 -15.73 -3.92 -19.45
N ILE A 34 -15.79 -2.77 -18.77
CA ILE A 34 -16.98 -1.89 -18.74
C ILE A 34 -17.31 -1.38 -20.15
N ASN A 35 -16.31 -0.95 -20.91
CA ASN A 35 -16.52 -0.42 -22.25
C ASN A 35 -16.88 -1.48 -23.29
N ALA A 36 -16.56 -2.75 -23.04
CA ALA A 36 -16.92 -3.87 -23.88
C ALA A 36 -18.32 -4.45 -23.56
N ASP A 37 -18.85 -4.21 -22.38
CA ASP A 37 -20.13 -4.76 -21.93
C ASP A 37 -21.29 -3.87 -22.39
N PRO A 38 -22.18 -4.37 -23.27
CA PRO A 38 -23.35 -3.62 -23.76
C PRO A 38 -24.41 -3.35 -22.68
N ALA A 39 -24.32 -3.96 -21.50
CA ALA A 39 -25.24 -3.68 -20.39
C ALA A 39 -25.05 -2.27 -19.83
N TYR A 40 -23.89 -1.66 -19.99
CA TYR A 40 -23.65 -0.28 -19.58
C TYR A 40 -24.13 0.72 -20.64
N PRO A 41 -24.98 1.72 -20.29
CA PRO A 41 -25.47 2.72 -21.23
C PRO A 41 -24.47 3.84 -21.52
N PHE A 42 -23.25 3.75 -21.00
CA PHE A 42 -22.19 4.74 -21.12
C PHE A 42 -20.86 4.07 -21.45
N GLN A 43 -19.89 4.89 -21.82
CA GLN A 43 -18.47 4.51 -21.91
C GLN A 43 -17.65 5.40 -21.01
N LEU A 44 -16.57 4.84 -20.44
CA LEU A 44 -15.59 5.57 -19.66
C LEU A 44 -14.38 5.92 -20.52
N ARG A 45 -13.91 7.16 -20.42
CA ARG A 45 -12.69 7.62 -21.06
C ARG A 45 -11.74 8.14 -19.98
N ALA A 46 -10.63 7.44 -19.75
CA ALA A 46 -9.69 7.79 -18.72
C ALA A 46 -8.57 8.69 -19.24
N ARG A 47 -8.18 9.67 -18.43
CA ARG A 47 -6.96 10.45 -18.58
C ARG A 47 -6.04 10.15 -17.42
N HIS A 48 -4.90 9.51 -17.68
CA HIS A 48 -3.87 9.26 -16.67
C HIS A 48 -2.87 10.41 -16.63
N ILE A 49 -2.56 10.88 -15.40
CA ILE A 49 -1.45 11.80 -15.11
C ILE A 49 -0.53 11.13 -14.09
N ASN A 50 0.77 11.16 -14.38
CA ASN A 50 1.82 10.62 -13.54
C ASN A 50 2.58 11.73 -12.82
N PRO A 51 2.35 11.96 -11.51
CA PRO A 51 3.09 12.97 -10.74
C PRO A 51 4.53 12.57 -10.38
N ALA A 52 4.99 11.37 -10.76
CA ALA A 52 6.33 10.84 -10.51
C ALA A 52 6.76 10.86 -9.03
N GLY A 53 5.81 10.85 -8.10
CA GLY A 53 6.06 10.89 -6.65
C GLY A 53 6.26 12.29 -6.05
N GLU A 54 6.15 13.34 -6.86
CA GLU A 54 6.33 14.73 -6.41
C GLU A 54 4.99 15.29 -5.93
N LEU A 55 4.90 15.68 -4.63
CA LEU A 55 3.63 16.10 -4.01
C LEU A 55 2.98 17.28 -4.72
N ALA A 56 3.73 18.32 -5.04
CA ALA A 56 3.17 19.50 -5.72
C ALA A 56 2.56 19.17 -7.09
N ALA A 57 3.09 18.15 -7.79
CA ALA A 57 2.56 17.73 -9.08
C ALA A 57 1.16 17.07 -8.99
N TYR A 58 0.73 16.63 -7.80
CA TYR A 58 -0.63 16.12 -7.61
C TYR A 58 -1.67 17.23 -7.69
N SER A 59 -1.46 18.39 -7.06
CA SER A 59 -2.36 19.55 -7.17
C SER A 59 -2.38 20.13 -8.59
N GLU A 60 -1.24 20.16 -9.28
CA GLU A 60 -1.17 20.55 -10.70
C GLU A 60 -1.98 19.61 -11.60
N ALA A 61 -1.92 18.30 -11.31
CA ALA A 61 -2.71 17.29 -12.02
C ALA A 61 -4.20 17.47 -11.79
N VAL A 62 -4.63 17.75 -10.55
CA VAL A 62 -6.04 18.05 -10.23
C VAL A 62 -6.50 19.29 -10.99
N SER A 63 -5.71 20.36 -11.04
CA SER A 63 -6.00 21.57 -11.85
C SER A 63 -6.17 21.22 -13.32
N THR A 64 -5.37 20.31 -13.86
CA THR A 64 -5.50 19.82 -15.24
C THR A 64 -6.81 19.06 -15.44
N PHE A 65 -7.21 18.20 -14.50
CA PHE A 65 -8.50 17.49 -14.56
C PHE A 65 -9.68 18.46 -14.56
N ILE A 66 -9.63 19.48 -13.70
CA ILE A 66 -10.66 20.55 -13.64
C ILE A 66 -10.80 21.23 -15.00
N ALA A 67 -9.69 21.63 -15.63
CA ALA A 67 -9.68 22.28 -16.93
C ALA A 67 -10.28 21.41 -18.05
N HIS A 68 -10.30 20.08 -17.88
CA HIS A 68 -10.91 19.13 -18.81
C HIS A 68 -12.32 18.69 -18.40
N GLY A 69 -12.91 19.29 -17.36
CA GLY A 69 -14.26 18.98 -16.89
C GLY A 69 -14.39 17.63 -16.19
N ILE A 70 -13.27 17.01 -15.80
CA ILE A 70 -13.24 15.74 -15.08
C ILE A 70 -13.66 15.97 -13.63
N ARG A 71 -14.60 15.16 -13.15
CA ARG A 71 -15.18 15.25 -11.81
C ARG A 71 -14.83 14.06 -10.90
N HIS A 72 -14.51 12.92 -11.50
CA HIS A 72 -14.15 11.68 -10.79
C HIS A 72 -12.68 11.37 -11.01
N ILE A 73 -11.93 11.27 -9.92
CA ILE A 73 -10.50 10.98 -9.92
C ILE A 73 -10.29 9.66 -9.20
N PHE A 74 -9.57 8.72 -9.80
CA PHE A 74 -9.16 7.44 -9.23
C PHE A 74 -7.67 7.50 -8.88
N GLY A 75 -7.32 7.09 -7.70
CA GLY A 75 -5.96 7.21 -7.14
C GLY A 75 -6.10 7.82 -5.74
N THR A 76 -5.15 8.30 -5.14
CA THR A 76 -3.71 8.21 -5.28
C THR A 76 -3.18 6.91 -4.63
N ILE A 77 -1.87 6.79 -4.34
CA ILE A 77 -1.36 5.60 -3.62
C ILE A 77 -1.08 5.93 -2.14
N THR A 78 -0.52 7.09 -1.87
CA THR A 78 -0.03 7.41 -0.53
C THR A 78 -0.97 8.32 0.24
N SER A 79 -0.95 8.22 1.56
CA SER A 79 -1.68 9.15 2.43
C SER A 79 -1.22 10.60 2.24
N ALA A 80 0.07 10.82 1.98
CA ALA A 80 0.59 12.16 1.71
C ALA A 80 -0.03 12.75 0.44
N SER A 81 -0.02 12.01 -0.67
CA SER A 81 -0.59 12.49 -1.94
C SER A 81 -2.12 12.63 -1.90
N ARG A 82 -2.82 11.80 -1.12
CA ARG A 82 -4.25 11.98 -0.88
C ARG A 82 -4.52 13.28 -0.13
N LYS A 83 -3.82 13.49 0.99
CA LYS A 83 -3.98 14.69 1.82
C LYS A 83 -3.62 15.98 1.08
N GLU A 84 -2.64 15.93 0.19
CA GLU A 84 -2.23 17.07 -0.65
C GLU A 84 -3.39 17.61 -1.49
N ILE A 85 -4.20 16.73 -2.09
CA ILE A 85 -5.24 17.14 -3.02
C ILE A 85 -6.60 17.39 -2.39
N ILE A 86 -6.83 17.04 -1.12
CA ILE A 86 -8.13 17.24 -0.43
C ILE A 86 -8.62 18.70 -0.54
N PRO A 87 -7.81 19.73 -0.31
CA PRO A 87 -8.27 21.12 -0.46
C PRO A 87 -8.79 21.44 -1.85
N ASP A 88 -8.13 20.93 -2.90
CA ASP A 88 -8.56 21.12 -4.28
C ASP A 88 -9.87 20.37 -4.58
N LEU A 89 -10.02 19.14 -4.03
CA LEU A 89 -11.25 18.36 -4.17
C LEU A 89 -12.45 19.09 -3.55
N GLU A 90 -12.30 19.60 -2.34
CA GLU A 90 -13.33 20.36 -1.62
C GLU A 90 -13.69 21.65 -2.34
N GLN A 91 -12.69 22.45 -2.74
CA GLN A 91 -12.90 23.73 -3.41
C GLN A 91 -13.65 23.57 -4.73
N HIS A 92 -13.43 22.50 -5.47
CA HIS A 92 -13.98 22.30 -6.81
C HIS A 92 -15.07 21.23 -6.88
N ASN A 93 -15.49 20.69 -5.74
CA ASN A 93 -16.49 19.61 -5.62
C ASN A 93 -16.18 18.42 -6.55
N LEU A 94 -14.95 17.92 -6.45
CA LEU A 94 -14.48 16.73 -7.15
C LEU A 94 -14.60 15.52 -6.23
N LEU A 95 -14.63 14.32 -6.80
CA LEU A 95 -14.70 13.08 -6.04
C LEU A 95 -13.45 12.24 -6.30
N LEU A 96 -12.73 11.91 -5.23
CA LEU A 96 -11.62 10.98 -5.24
C LEU A 96 -12.09 9.57 -4.84
N TRP A 97 -11.79 8.57 -5.67
CA TRP A 97 -11.97 7.16 -5.38
C TRP A 97 -10.63 6.58 -4.93
N TYR A 98 -10.47 6.39 -3.62
CA TYR A 98 -9.22 5.97 -3.01
C TYR A 98 -9.24 4.49 -2.66
N GLY A 99 -8.59 3.66 -3.48
CA GLY A 99 -8.57 2.19 -3.36
C GLY A 99 -7.48 1.62 -2.44
N CYS A 100 -6.63 2.47 -1.85
CA CYS A 100 -5.52 2.02 -1.04
C CYS A 100 -5.86 1.99 0.45
N PRO A 101 -5.16 1.16 1.25
CA PRO A 101 -5.25 1.25 2.71
C PRO A 101 -4.89 2.66 3.22
N TYR A 102 -5.54 3.08 4.30
CA TYR A 102 -5.30 4.38 4.92
C TYR A 102 -5.31 4.28 6.45
N GLU A 103 -4.83 5.32 7.12
CA GLU A 103 -4.63 5.34 8.58
C GLU A 103 -5.90 5.47 9.44
N GLY A 104 -7.07 5.76 8.82
CA GLY A 104 -8.38 5.69 9.48
C GLY A 104 -8.80 6.93 10.28
N PHE A 105 -7.96 7.97 10.41
CA PHE A 105 -8.25 9.19 11.18
C PHE A 105 -8.64 10.39 10.31
N GLU A 106 -9.22 10.13 9.17
CA GLU A 106 -9.60 11.13 8.18
C GLU A 106 -11.01 10.85 7.69
N SER A 107 -11.78 11.90 7.53
CA SER A 107 -13.10 11.88 6.91
C SER A 107 -13.23 13.10 6.03
N CYS A 108 -13.48 12.90 4.74
CA CYS A 108 -13.70 13.95 3.75
C CYS A 108 -14.86 13.51 2.85
N GLU A 109 -15.84 14.37 2.66
CA GLU A 109 -17.02 14.08 1.82
C GLU A 109 -16.66 13.90 0.34
N GLN A 110 -15.53 14.46 -0.08
CA GLN A 110 -15.00 14.33 -1.44
C GLN A 110 -14.10 13.10 -1.63
N VAL A 111 -13.96 12.22 -0.62
CA VAL A 111 -13.15 11.01 -0.74
C VAL A 111 -13.99 9.78 -0.43
N VAL A 112 -14.06 8.86 -1.40
CA VAL A 112 -14.62 7.51 -1.21
C VAL A 112 -13.47 6.58 -0.82
N TYR A 113 -13.43 6.21 0.45
CA TYR A 113 -12.40 5.31 0.99
C TYR A 113 -12.81 3.85 0.73
N LEU A 114 -12.19 3.22 -0.26
CA LEU A 114 -12.44 1.82 -0.65
C LEU A 114 -11.46 0.86 0.02
N GLY A 115 -10.29 1.37 0.41
CA GLY A 115 -9.26 0.58 1.08
C GLY A 115 -9.55 0.35 2.57
N GLY A 116 -8.91 -0.69 3.11
CA GLY A 116 -9.02 -1.01 4.54
C GLY A 116 -8.31 -0.01 5.44
N CYS A 117 -8.80 0.13 6.68
CA CYS A 117 -8.15 0.91 7.72
C CYS A 117 -7.62 -0.01 8.86
N PRO A 118 -6.87 0.51 9.85
CA PRO A 118 -6.12 -0.31 10.80
C PRO A 118 -6.93 -1.35 11.57
N ASN A 119 -8.21 -1.09 11.88
CA ASN A 119 -9.07 -2.06 12.55
C ASN A 119 -9.38 -3.30 11.69
N GLN A 120 -9.25 -3.20 10.36
CA GLN A 120 -9.49 -4.29 9.42
C GLN A 120 -8.19 -5.00 9.01
N THR A 121 -7.05 -4.36 9.19
CA THR A 121 -5.74 -4.86 8.72
C THR A 121 -4.74 -4.98 9.85
N LEU A 122 -4.23 -3.88 10.36
CA LEU A 122 -3.14 -3.84 11.34
C LEU A 122 -3.51 -4.51 12.68
N LEU A 123 -4.70 -4.24 13.21
CA LEU A 123 -5.13 -4.80 14.50
C LEU A 123 -5.24 -6.34 14.47
N PRO A 124 -5.92 -6.95 13.50
CA PRO A 124 -5.95 -8.41 13.38
C PRO A 124 -4.56 -9.03 13.20
N LEU A 125 -3.69 -8.39 12.40
CA LEU A 125 -2.33 -8.85 12.14
C LEU A 125 -1.49 -8.84 13.42
N LEU A 126 -1.56 -7.76 14.22
CA LEU A 126 -0.84 -7.66 15.49
C LEU A 126 -1.34 -8.67 16.52
N ARG A 127 -2.66 -8.88 16.64
CA ARG A 127 -3.22 -9.90 17.53
C ARG A 127 -2.72 -11.28 17.17
N LEU A 128 -2.77 -11.63 15.88
CA LEU A 128 -2.21 -12.89 15.40
C LEU A 128 -0.72 -13.03 15.74
N ALA A 129 0.06 -11.97 15.59
CA ALA A 129 1.49 -12.00 15.86
C ALA A 129 1.80 -12.18 17.34
N LEU A 130 1.08 -11.49 18.22
CA LEU A 130 1.21 -11.63 19.69
C LEU A 130 0.87 -13.06 20.14
N ASP A 131 -0.14 -13.68 19.55
CA ASP A 131 -0.54 -15.05 19.85
C ASP A 131 0.46 -16.10 19.32
N MET A 132 1.08 -15.85 18.14
CA MET A 132 1.90 -16.85 17.45
C MET A 132 3.39 -16.75 17.77
N PHE A 133 3.92 -15.56 17.98
CA PHE A 133 5.36 -15.33 18.02
C PHE A 133 5.86 -14.87 19.39
N GLY A 134 5.05 -14.18 20.16
CA GLY A 134 5.41 -13.61 21.45
C GLY A 134 5.06 -12.12 21.55
N ASN A 135 5.55 -11.45 22.59
CA ASN A 135 5.06 -10.14 22.97
C ASN A 135 6.11 -9.01 22.90
N ARG A 136 7.27 -9.28 22.32
CA ARG A 136 8.37 -8.29 22.17
C ARG A 136 8.51 -7.90 20.71
N SER A 137 8.18 -6.66 20.38
CA SER A 137 8.14 -6.19 18.99
C SER A 137 9.11 -5.06 18.71
N TRP A 138 9.62 -5.02 17.48
CA TRP A 138 10.27 -3.87 16.88
C TRP A 138 9.31 -3.21 15.87
N LEU A 139 9.19 -1.87 15.91
CA LEU A 139 8.38 -1.11 14.99
C LEU A 139 9.28 -0.31 14.05
N ILE A 140 9.15 -0.51 12.75
CA ILE A 140 9.88 0.26 11.76
C ILE A 140 8.93 0.89 10.76
N GLY A 141 9.25 2.09 10.28
CA GLY A 141 8.41 2.79 9.32
C GLY A 141 9.17 3.77 8.46
N SER A 142 8.62 4.08 7.31
CA SER A 142 9.06 5.22 6.53
C SER A 142 8.68 6.51 7.24
N ASN A 143 9.56 7.51 7.16
CA ASN A 143 9.42 8.78 7.90
C ASN A 143 8.38 9.69 7.23
N TYR A 144 7.11 9.30 7.31
CA TYR A 144 5.94 10.07 6.87
C TYR A 144 4.66 9.54 7.55
N VAL A 145 3.52 10.20 7.31
CA VAL A 145 2.27 10.01 8.05
C VAL A 145 1.82 8.54 8.20
N TRP A 146 1.91 7.72 7.14
CA TRP A 146 1.54 6.30 7.20
C TRP A 146 2.38 5.53 8.22
N GLY A 147 3.72 5.69 8.16
CA GLY A 147 4.63 5.01 9.08
C GLY A 147 4.40 5.45 10.54
N TRP A 148 4.22 6.75 10.77
CA TRP A 148 3.99 7.29 12.12
C TRP A 148 2.69 6.80 12.73
N GLU A 149 1.57 6.92 12.00
CA GLU A 149 0.26 6.54 12.51
C GLU A 149 0.13 5.03 12.68
N SER A 150 0.68 4.24 11.75
CA SER A 150 0.66 2.77 11.87
C SER A 150 1.48 2.29 13.07
N ASN A 151 2.66 2.86 13.29
CA ASN A 151 3.48 2.51 14.45
C ASN A 151 2.85 3.00 15.76
N ARG A 152 2.25 4.19 15.79
CA ARG A 152 1.52 4.70 16.97
C ARG A 152 0.40 3.75 17.38
N ILE A 153 -0.43 3.31 16.42
CA ILE A 153 -1.49 2.33 16.68
C ILE A 153 -0.90 1.00 17.15
N ALA A 154 0.18 0.55 16.52
CA ALA A 154 0.83 -0.70 16.89
C ALA A 154 1.39 -0.66 18.32
N LEU A 155 2.00 0.45 18.72
CA LEU A 155 2.48 0.67 20.10
C LEU A 155 1.32 0.51 21.11
N GLU A 156 0.21 1.22 20.88
CA GLU A 156 -0.97 1.15 21.75
C GLU A 156 -1.55 -0.27 21.84
N VAL A 157 -1.59 -1.01 20.71
CA VAL A 157 -2.13 -2.39 20.70
C VAL A 157 -1.18 -3.36 21.40
N VAL A 158 0.12 -3.28 21.15
CA VAL A 158 1.10 -4.17 21.77
C VAL A 158 1.16 -3.95 23.28
N GLU A 159 1.30 -2.72 23.74
CA GLU A 159 1.37 -2.39 25.16
C GLU A 159 0.03 -2.66 25.87
N GLY A 160 -1.11 -2.31 25.24
CA GLY A 160 -2.44 -2.61 25.76
C GLY A 160 -2.74 -4.10 25.87
N SER A 161 -2.00 -4.95 25.13
CA SER A 161 -2.07 -6.41 25.21
C SER A 161 -1.04 -7.02 26.17
N GLY A 162 -0.31 -6.22 26.93
CA GLY A 162 0.73 -6.67 27.85
C GLY A 162 2.06 -7.01 27.18
N GLY A 163 2.24 -6.61 25.93
CA GLY A 163 3.51 -6.73 25.19
C GLY A 163 4.45 -5.54 25.45
N THR A 164 5.59 -5.58 24.78
CA THR A 164 6.61 -4.52 24.87
C THR A 164 7.14 -4.18 23.49
N VAL A 165 7.17 -2.90 23.16
CA VAL A 165 7.91 -2.40 22.00
C VAL A 165 9.36 -2.18 22.43
N VAL A 166 10.26 -3.06 21.98
CA VAL A 166 11.69 -3.05 22.37
C VAL A 166 12.54 -2.09 21.55
N GLY A 167 11.97 -1.54 20.48
CA GLY A 167 12.59 -0.50 19.67
C GLY A 167 11.66 0.03 18.59
N GLU A 168 11.94 1.27 18.20
CA GLU A 168 11.23 1.96 17.14
C GLU A 168 12.20 2.78 16.29
N LYS A 169 12.06 2.74 14.96
CA LYS A 169 12.90 3.51 14.04
C LYS A 169 12.15 3.93 12.79
N TYR A 170 12.43 5.15 12.34
CA TYR A 170 11.94 5.67 11.07
C TYR A 170 13.09 5.91 10.11
N LEU A 171 12.92 5.51 8.86
CA LEU A 171 13.89 5.74 7.79
C LEU A 171 13.30 6.70 6.76
N HIS A 172 14.15 7.57 6.21
CA HIS A 172 13.74 8.39 5.08
C HIS A 172 13.38 7.53 3.88
N LEU A 173 12.41 7.98 3.08
CA LEU A 173 12.07 7.36 1.81
C LEU A 173 13.31 7.27 0.91
N ARG A 174 13.47 6.16 0.20
CA ARG A 174 14.62 5.86 -0.67
C ARG A 174 15.96 5.68 0.09
N ASN A 175 15.93 5.51 1.41
CA ASN A 175 17.14 5.16 2.16
C ASN A 175 17.35 3.65 2.12
N SER A 176 18.36 3.20 1.35
CA SER A 176 18.71 1.77 1.26
C SER A 176 19.74 1.31 2.31
N ASN A 177 20.28 2.23 3.12
CA ASN A 177 21.20 1.86 4.20
C ASN A 177 20.41 1.42 5.44
N VAL A 178 20.27 0.12 5.60
CA VAL A 178 19.50 -0.53 6.67
C VAL A 178 20.39 -1.24 7.69
N THR A 179 21.71 -1.16 7.56
CA THR A 179 22.67 -1.92 8.35
C THR A 179 22.53 -1.67 9.84
N GLU A 180 22.60 -0.41 10.28
CA GLU A 180 22.47 -0.05 11.68
C GLU A 180 21.11 -0.46 12.28
N LEU A 181 20.05 -0.37 11.49
CA LEU A 181 18.72 -0.82 11.91
C LEU A 181 18.69 -2.32 12.16
N ILE A 182 19.27 -3.10 11.26
CA ILE A 182 19.33 -4.56 11.40
C ILE A 182 20.17 -4.96 12.61
N GLU A 183 21.33 -4.33 12.81
CA GLU A 183 22.18 -4.57 13.99
C GLU A 183 21.42 -4.25 15.28
N ALA A 184 20.69 -3.15 15.34
CA ALA A 184 19.86 -2.77 16.48
C ALA A 184 18.76 -3.81 16.76
N ILE A 185 18.05 -4.28 15.73
CA ILE A 185 17.02 -5.32 15.86
C ILE A 185 17.63 -6.63 16.37
N LEU A 186 18.74 -7.09 15.77
CA LEU A 186 19.35 -8.38 16.11
C LEU A 186 20.08 -8.38 17.46
N SER A 187 20.46 -7.21 17.98
CA SER A 187 21.05 -7.05 19.32
C SER A 187 20.02 -7.08 20.45
N THR A 188 18.74 -7.06 20.14
CA THR A 188 17.66 -7.15 21.10
C THR A 188 16.97 -8.51 21.05
N GLU A 189 16.37 -8.92 22.18
CA GLU A 189 15.43 -10.02 22.18
C GLU A 189 14.10 -9.53 21.60
N VAL A 190 13.78 -9.95 20.38
CA VAL A 190 12.60 -9.58 19.63
C VAL A 190 11.89 -10.81 19.07
N ASP A 191 10.58 -10.85 19.16
CA ASP A 191 9.74 -11.95 18.68
C ASP A 191 9.26 -11.70 17.26
N PHE A 192 8.93 -10.43 16.93
CA PHE A 192 8.55 -10.02 15.59
C PHE A 192 8.87 -8.54 15.30
N VAL A 193 8.96 -8.22 14.03
CA VAL A 193 9.13 -6.85 13.54
C VAL A 193 7.89 -6.43 12.76
N LEU A 194 7.31 -5.28 13.07
CA LEU A 194 6.32 -4.64 12.21
C LEU A 194 7.03 -3.72 11.22
N ASN A 195 6.92 -4.05 9.95
CA ASN A 195 7.54 -3.34 8.84
C ASN A 195 6.52 -2.46 8.10
N ASN A 196 6.52 -1.17 8.39
CA ASN A 196 5.79 -0.11 7.69
C ASN A 196 6.71 0.74 6.79
N LEU A 197 7.89 0.20 6.43
CA LEU A 197 8.68 0.73 5.33
C LEU A 197 7.98 0.47 4.00
N VAL A 198 8.28 1.29 3.00
CA VAL A 198 7.65 1.18 1.67
C VAL A 198 8.69 1.17 0.56
N GLY A 199 8.36 0.49 -0.54
CA GLY A 199 9.16 0.41 -1.76
C GLY A 199 10.58 -0.11 -1.51
N GLU A 200 11.56 0.44 -2.21
CA GLU A 200 12.96 0.01 -2.19
C GLU A 200 13.58 -0.10 -0.79
N THR A 201 13.21 0.80 0.13
CA THR A 201 13.68 0.75 1.52
C THR A 201 13.17 -0.52 2.22
N SER A 202 11.91 -0.90 2.01
CA SER A 202 11.32 -2.14 2.54
C SER A 202 11.99 -3.36 1.95
N TYR A 203 12.22 -3.37 0.63
CA TYR A 203 12.85 -4.51 -0.05
C TYR A 203 14.31 -4.70 0.39
N ALA A 204 15.06 -3.61 0.49
CA ALA A 204 16.43 -3.65 1.00
C ALA A 204 16.50 -4.16 2.43
N PHE A 205 15.57 -3.71 3.29
CA PHE A 205 15.46 -4.19 4.67
C PHE A 205 15.17 -5.69 4.74
N LEU A 206 14.16 -6.17 4.02
CA LEU A 206 13.76 -7.58 4.05
C LEU A 206 14.89 -8.51 3.56
N ARG A 207 15.56 -8.17 2.46
CA ARG A 207 16.68 -8.93 1.93
C ARG A 207 17.85 -8.97 2.92
N ALA A 208 18.25 -7.80 3.43
CA ALA A 208 19.39 -7.72 4.33
C ALA A 208 19.12 -8.35 5.71
N LEU A 209 17.88 -8.26 6.21
CA LEU A 209 17.46 -8.94 7.44
C LEU A 209 17.48 -10.47 7.26
N ASP A 210 16.98 -10.97 6.11
CA ASP A 210 16.99 -12.41 5.81
C ASP A 210 18.43 -12.97 5.78
N GLU A 211 19.35 -12.26 5.11
CA GLU A 211 20.77 -12.63 5.08
C GLU A 211 21.41 -12.61 6.48
N ALA A 212 21.09 -11.61 7.30
CA ALA A 212 21.60 -11.50 8.66
C ALA A 212 21.04 -12.63 9.55
N CYS A 213 19.76 -12.92 9.46
CA CYS A 213 19.12 -14.02 10.16
C CYS A 213 19.71 -15.38 9.76
N LEU A 214 20.01 -15.58 8.48
CA LEU A 214 20.68 -16.81 8.00
C LEU A 214 22.07 -16.98 8.60
N ARG A 215 22.89 -15.92 8.66
CA ARG A 215 24.21 -15.96 9.30
C ARG A 215 24.11 -16.35 10.76
N ASP A 216 23.15 -15.79 11.47
CA ASP A 216 22.97 -15.99 12.90
C ASP A 216 22.16 -17.25 13.24
N ARG A 217 21.76 -18.03 12.23
CA ARG A 217 20.94 -19.25 12.33
C ARG A 217 19.65 -19.05 13.13
N ARG A 218 19.03 -17.89 12.97
CA ARG A 218 17.74 -17.56 13.60
C ARG A 218 16.66 -17.34 12.53
N THR A 219 15.41 -17.50 12.93
CA THR A 219 14.25 -17.07 12.14
C THR A 219 13.57 -15.91 12.83
N LEU A 220 13.03 -14.98 12.05
CA LEU A 220 12.31 -13.82 12.59
C LEU A 220 11.03 -13.58 11.79
N ALA A 221 9.94 -13.34 12.51
CA ALA A 221 8.69 -12.95 11.90
C ALA A 221 8.73 -11.46 11.56
N VAL A 222 8.31 -11.11 10.34
CA VAL A 222 8.14 -9.73 9.89
C VAL A 222 6.71 -9.56 9.41
N LEU A 223 6.02 -8.58 9.97
CA LEU A 223 4.64 -8.25 9.65
C LEU A 223 4.61 -7.04 8.74
N SER A 224 3.68 -7.02 7.80
CA SER A 224 3.42 -5.84 6.97
C SER A 224 1.92 -5.70 6.69
N CYS A 225 1.40 -4.48 6.73
CA CYS A 225 0.02 -4.20 6.34
C CYS A 225 -0.08 -3.48 4.98
N ASN A 226 1.01 -3.45 4.24
CA ASN A 226 1.09 -2.82 2.92
C ASN A 226 1.89 -3.62 1.88
N PHE A 227 2.54 -4.73 2.25
CA PHE A 227 3.27 -5.60 1.32
C PHE A 227 2.30 -6.56 0.60
N THR A 228 2.46 -6.73 -0.70
CA THR A 228 1.53 -7.49 -1.55
C THR A 228 2.23 -8.42 -2.53
N GLU A 229 1.43 -9.23 -3.25
CA GLU A 229 1.94 -10.11 -4.30
C GLU A 229 2.67 -9.37 -5.43
N ALA A 230 2.32 -8.11 -5.69
CA ALA A 230 2.98 -7.29 -6.71
C ALA A 230 4.46 -7.02 -6.38
N GLU A 231 4.84 -7.15 -5.10
CA GLU A 231 6.19 -6.84 -4.59
C GLU A 231 7.02 -8.10 -4.28
N VAL A 232 6.41 -9.29 -4.30
CA VAL A 232 7.11 -10.53 -3.90
C VAL A 232 8.39 -10.78 -4.71
N ALA A 233 8.39 -10.46 -6.00
CA ALA A 233 9.56 -10.66 -6.86
C ALA A 233 10.77 -9.82 -6.42
N GLU A 234 10.54 -8.70 -5.73
CA GLU A 234 11.60 -7.80 -5.27
C GLU A 234 12.39 -8.36 -4.07
N VAL A 235 11.80 -9.29 -3.32
CA VAL A 235 12.40 -9.81 -2.08
C VAL A 235 12.62 -11.32 -2.08
N ALA A 236 11.93 -12.07 -2.93
CA ALA A 236 12.02 -13.54 -2.94
C ALA A 236 13.36 -14.06 -3.48
N PRO A 237 13.85 -15.21 -2.98
CA PRO A 237 13.30 -15.99 -1.88
C PRO A 237 13.79 -15.53 -0.49
N LEU A 238 12.86 -15.37 0.46
CA LEU A 238 13.19 -15.24 1.88
C LEU A 238 13.30 -16.65 2.50
N ARG A 239 14.34 -16.92 3.28
CA ARG A 239 14.64 -18.24 3.84
C ARG A 239 14.65 -18.29 5.36
N ALA A 240 14.97 -17.20 6.01
CA ALA A 240 15.00 -17.04 7.46
C ALA A 240 13.94 -16.07 7.98
N VAL A 241 13.55 -15.10 7.17
CA VAL A 241 12.45 -14.20 7.49
C VAL A 241 11.11 -14.84 7.11
N ARG A 242 10.19 -14.87 8.07
CA ARG A 242 8.78 -15.23 7.85
C ARG A 242 7.97 -13.98 7.66
N LEU A 243 7.73 -13.60 6.40
CA LEU A 243 6.94 -12.42 6.07
C LEU A 243 5.45 -12.77 6.11
N LEU A 244 4.70 -12.07 6.97
CA LEU A 244 3.25 -12.13 7.05
C LEU A 244 2.67 -10.80 6.61
N SER A 245 1.72 -10.85 5.71
CA SER A 245 1.00 -9.65 5.27
C SER A 245 -0.49 -9.79 5.47
N CYS A 246 -1.16 -8.66 5.59
CA CYS A 246 -2.62 -8.57 5.58
C CYS A 246 -3.07 -7.55 4.53
N GLY A 247 -4.26 -7.75 4.03
CA GLY A 247 -4.86 -6.87 3.04
C GLY A 247 -6.30 -7.29 2.74
N PRO A 248 -7.07 -6.47 2.03
CA PRO A 248 -8.45 -6.79 1.69
C PRO A 248 -8.59 -7.90 0.64
N PHE A 249 -7.51 -8.25 -0.04
CA PHE A 249 -7.51 -9.26 -1.09
C PHE A 249 -6.13 -9.94 -1.23
N PHE A 250 -6.16 -11.24 -1.55
CA PHE A 250 -5.02 -12.05 -1.98
C PHE A 250 -5.47 -12.97 -3.12
N GLU A 251 -4.58 -13.30 -4.07
CA GLU A 251 -4.89 -14.17 -5.21
C GLU A 251 -5.58 -15.49 -4.79
N SER A 252 -5.20 -16.03 -3.64
CA SER A 252 -5.75 -17.27 -3.10
C SER A 252 -7.21 -17.17 -2.62
N VAL A 253 -7.75 -15.95 -2.48
CA VAL A 253 -9.14 -15.73 -2.01
C VAL A 253 -10.15 -15.95 -3.13
N ASP A 254 -9.82 -15.57 -4.38
CA ASP A 254 -10.67 -15.75 -5.55
C ASP A 254 -9.85 -16.20 -6.75
N LEU A 255 -9.61 -17.50 -6.81
CA LEU A 255 -8.82 -18.13 -7.88
C LEU A 255 -9.51 -18.02 -9.25
N ASP A 256 -10.85 -18.04 -9.29
CA ASP A 256 -11.60 -17.94 -10.54
C ASP A 256 -11.51 -16.53 -11.13
N PHE A 257 -11.61 -15.50 -10.31
CA PHE A 257 -11.37 -14.13 -10.73
C PHE A 257 -9.94 -13.96 -11.25
N CYS A 258 -8.94 -14.38 -10.49
CA CYS A 258 -7.54 -14.28 -10.89
C CYS A 258 -7.27 -15.04 -12.20
N ALA A 259 -7.82 -16.24 -12.36
CA ALA A 259 -7.66 -17.02 -13.59
C ALA A 259 -8.26 -16.30 -14.80
N ARG A 260 -9.45 -15.68 -14.66
CA ARG A 260 -10.04 -14.86 -15.74
C ARG A 260 -9.16 -13.67 -16.10
N GLN A 261 -8.68 -12.93 -15.10
CA GLN A 261 -7.82 -11.76 -15.33
C GLN A 261 -6.48 -12.16 -16.00
N HIS A 262 -5.87 -13.25 -15.56
CA HIS A 262 -4.66 -13.78 -16.20
C HIS A 262 -4.91 -14.22 -17.66
N LEU A 263 -6.06 -14.84 -17.93
CA LEU A 263 -6.40 -15.28 -19.28
C LEU A 263 -6.66 -14.11 -20.23
N GLN A 264 -7.34 -13.08 -19.75
CA GLN A 264 -7.74 -11.92 -20.57
C GLN A 264 -6.60 -10.92 -20.78
N HIS A 265 -5.77 -10.71 -19.77
CA HIS A 265 -4.83 -9.60 -19.71
C HIS A 265 -3.36 -10.00 -19.51
N GLY A 266 -3.08 -11.31 -19.40
CA GLY A 266 -1.73 -11.85 -19.22
C GLY A 266 -1.36 -12.13 -17.76
N ALA A 267 -0.18 -12.70 -17.58
CA ALA A 267 0.31 -13.22 -16.29
C ALA A 267 0.88 -12.11 -15.39
N GLN A 268 0.05 -11.23 -14.90
CA GLN A 268 0.39 -10.25 -13.87
C GLN A 268 -0.09 -10.75 -12.50
N ARG A 269 0.63 -10.38 -11.43
CA ARG A 269 0.17 -10.66 -10.06
C ARG A 269 -1.01 -9.78 -9.70
N ILE A 270 -2.09 -10.40 -9.21
CA ILE A 270 -3.31 -9.72 -8.79
C ILE A 270 -3.20 -9.41 -7.30
N SER A 271 -2.87 -8.18 -6.97
CA SER A 271 -2.76 -7.71 -5.59
C SER A 271 -4.00 -6.92 -5.16
N HIS A 272 -4.11 -6.59 -3.87
CA HIS A 272 -5.19 -5.71 -3.43
C HIS A 272 -5.08 -4.29 -4.03
N TYR A 273 -3.90 -3.86 -4.47
CA TYR A 273 -3.75 -2.60 -5.22
C TYR A 273 -4.32 -2.71 -6.63
N TYR A 274 -4.19 -3.88 -7.27
CA TYR A 274 -4.87 -4.15 -8.54
C TYR A 274 -6.40 -4.07 -8.36
N ILE A 275 -6.94 -4.74 -7.34
CA ILE A 275 -8.38 -4.70 -7.03
C ILE A 275 -8.84 -3.29 -6.67
N GLY A 276 -8.03 -2.51 -5.95
CA GLY A 276 -8.32 -1.11 -5.64
C GLY A 276 -8.37 -0.19 -6.86
N GLY A 277 -7.79 -0.61 -7.97
CA GLY A 277 -7.88 0.06 -9.26
C GLY A 277 -9.03 -0.46 -10.13
N TRP A 278 -9.26 -1.79 -10.10
CA TRP A 278 -10.31 -2.48 -10.82
C TRP A 278 -11.69 -2.24 -10.19
#